data_918d8132cc4cd4606caf081ad2cee878
#
_entry.id   918d8132cc4cd4606caf081ad2cee878
#
_cell.length_a   1.000
_cell.length_b   1.000
_cell.length_c   1.000
_cell.angle_alpha   90.00
_cell.angle_beta   90.00
_cell.angle_gamma   90.00
#
_symmetry.space_group_name_H-M   'P 1'
#
loop_
_entity.id
_entity.type
_entity.pdbx_description
1 polymer ?
#
loop_
_entity_poly.entity_id
_entity_poly.type
_entity_poly.pdbx_seq_one_letter_code
_entity_poly.pdbx_strand_id
1 'polypeptide(L)'
;FDRHGGEEEGKRLPELDPGETVRRAVGVERTLGGVVYAACSVASPGVVEVSSRTSKLILGELDGERSARAVSLAEAFKAGGLPCSVSPDIRSEVWGKLLNNLANGPLCLLTRRNIRDTFADPVLHGAALKAVEEGLATAAAMGRRVSSSAQERIALSAKIPHKPSILQDLELGR
;
A
#
# COMPACT_ATOMS: atom_id res chain seq x y z
N PHE A 1 15.30 -6.33 5.56
CA PHE A 1 15.39 -5.85 4.17
C PHE A 1 16.09 -6.85 3.24
N ASP A 2 15.60 -8.08 3.23
CA ASP A 2 16.15 -9.13 2.35
C ASP A 2 15.93 -8.78 0.88
N ARG A 3 16.95 -9.03 0.04
CA ARG A 3 16.94 -8.72 -1.40
C ARG A 3 16.60 -7.26 -1.71
N HIS A 4 17.05 -6.34 -0.87
CA HIS A 4 16.80 -4.91 -1.04
C HIS A 4 17.66 -4.30 -2.18
N GLY A 5 18.86 -4.82 -2.34
CA GLY A 5 19.81 -4.38 -3.38
C GLY A 5 20.41 -2.99 -3.13
N GLY A 6 20.55 -2.56 -1.87
CA GLY A 6 21.14 -1.29 -1.48
C GLY A 6 21.74 -1.34 -0.08
N GLU A 7 22.02 -0.18 0.51
CA GLU A 7 22.64 -0.06 1.83
C GLU A 7 21.83 -0.74 2.96
N GLU A 8 20.55 -0.92 2.73
CA GLU A 8 19.63 -1.57 3.67
C GLU A 8 19.62 -3.11 3.54
N GLU A 9 20.39 -3.68 2.58
CA GLU A 9 20.41 -5.12 2.36
C GLU A 9 20.73 -5.89 3.63
N GLY A 10 19.89 -6.87 3.92
CA GLY A 10 20.06 -7.76 5.05
C GLY A 10 19.79 -7.16 6.43
N LYS A 11 19.50 -5.86 6.57
CA LYS A 11 19.14 -5.27 7.86
C LYS A 11 17.93 -5.95 8.46
N ARG A 12 17.95 -6.13 9.77
CA ARG A 12 16.86 -6.73 10.57
C ARG A 12 16.12 -5.65 11.33
N LEU A 13 14.85 -5.94 11.62
CA LEU A 13 13.97 -5.06 12.40
C LEU A 13 13.49 -5.82 13.64
N PRO A 14 14.31 -5.94 14.68
CA PRO A 14 13.99 -6.75 15.86
C PRO A 14 12.75 -6.27 16.61
N GLU A 15 12.39 -5.00 16.48
CA GLU A 15 11.16 -4.45 17.06
C GLU A 15 9.89 -4.95 16.34
N LEU A 16 9.99 -5.28 15.04
CA LEU A 16 8.86 -5.76 14.25
C LEU A 16 8.79 -7.29 14.18
N ASP A 17 9.94 -7.96 14.22
CA ASP A 17 10.04 -9.42 14.20
C ASP A 17 11.07 -9.90 15.23
N PRO A 18 10.70 -9.92 16.53
CA PRO A 18 11.59 -10.36 17.60
C PRO A 18 12.10 -11.79 17.37
N GLY A 19 13.43 -11.94 17.40
CA GLY A 19 14.08 -13.23 17.17
C GLY A 19 13.90 -13.79 15.76
N GLU A 20 13.48 -12.98 14.79
CA GLU A 20 13.23 -13.38 13.40
C GLU A 20 12.23 -14.56 13.27
N THR A 21 11.23 -14.59 14.14
CA THR A 21 10.29 -15.72 14.23
C THR A 21 9.46 -15.86 12.96
N VAL A 22 8.87 -14.77 12.47
CA VAL A 22 8.07 -14.78 11.24
C VAL A 22 8.94 -15.05 10.03
N ARG A 23 10.10 -14.36 9.94
CA ARG A 23 11.05 -14.54 8.85
C ARG A 23 11.51 -15.98 8.70
N ARG A 24 11.84 -16.65 9.82
CA ARG A 24 12.27 -18.06 9.80
C ARG A 24 11.13 -19.01 9.45
N ALA A 25 9.92 -18.75 9.95
CA ALA A 25 8.76 -19.59 9.68
C ALA A 25 8.31 -19.52 8.22
N VAL A 26 8.27 -18.32 7.63
CA VAL A 26 7.84 -18.12 6.23
C VAL A 26 8.97 -18.44 5.25
N GLY A 27 10.15 -17.90 5.49
CA GLY A 27 11.29 -17.97 4.58
C GLY A 27 11.24 -16.88 3.48
N VAL A 28 12.39 -16.27 3.22
CA VAL A 28 12.51 -15.19 2.21
C VAL A 28 12.24 -15.72 0.81
N GLU A 29 12.69 -16.94 0.53
CA GLU A 29 12.52 -17.62 -0.75
C GLU A 29 11.05 -17.92 -1.10
N ARG A 30 10.15 -17.92 -0.09
CA ARG A 30 8.70 -18.13 -0.28
C ARG A 30 7.93 -16.81 -0.31
N THR A 31 8.62 -15.69 -0.13
CA THR A 31 7.98 -14.37 -0.04
C THR A 31 7.96 -13.68 -1.40
N LEU A 32 6.78 -13.22 -1.79
CA LEU A 32 6.56 -12.27 -2.89
C LEU A 32 6.00 -10.98 -2.31
N GLY A 33 6.36 -9.86 -2.88
CA GLY A 33 5.69 -8.61 -2.60
C GLY A 33 4.32 -8.56 -3.27
N GLY A 34 3.34 -7.96 -2.59
CA GLY A 34 2.01 -7.80 -3.15
C GLY A 34 1.36 -6.47 -2.75
N VAL A 35 0.74 -5.79 -3.71
CA VAL A 35 -0.03 -4.56 -3.49
C VAL A 35 -1.41 -4.74 -4.08
N VAL A 36 -2.43 -4.72 -3.20
CA VAL A 36 -3.82 -4.84 -3.61
C VAL A 36 -4.51 -3.47 -3.62
N TYR A 37 -5.24 -3.20 -4.68
CA TYR A 37 -6.19 -2.09 -4.75
C TYR A 37 -7.58 -2.70 -4.88
N ALA A 38 -8.31 -2.74 -3.77
CA ALA A 38 -9.69 -3.22 -3.73
C ALA A 38 -10.41 -2.47 -2.60
N ALA A 39 -11.58 -1.94 -2.88
CA ALA A 39 -12.47 -1.42 -1.85
C ALA A 39 -13.42 -2.56 -1.46
N CYS A 40 -13.15 -3.15 -0.30
CA CYS A 40 -13.91 -4.26 0.24
C CYS A 40 -14.26 -3.99 1.70
N SER A 41 -15.42 -4.46 2.13
CA SER A 41 -15.84 -4.46 3.54
C SER A 41 -16.43 -5.81 3.93
N VAL A 42 -16.25 -6.20 5.18
CA VAL A 42 -16.90 -7.38 5.72
C VAL A 42 -18.29 -6.98 6.16
N ALA A 43 -19.30 -7.37 5.39
CA ALA A 43 -20.71 -7.08 5.68
C ALA A 43 -21.26 -7.93 6.82
N SER A 44 -20.84 -9.19 6.90
CA SER A 44 -21.11 -10.12 8.01
C SER A 44 -20.05 -11.23 8.02
N PRO A 45 -19.95 -12.06 9.06
CA PRO A 45 -19.01 -13.18 9.07
C PRO A 45 -19.13 -14.06 7.81
N GLY A 46 -18.02 -14.18 7.08
CA GLY A 46 -17.94 -14.95 5.82
C GLY A 46 -18.47 -14.23 4.58
N VAL A 47 -19.00 -12.99 4.70
CA VAL A 47 -19.51 -12.22 3.56
C VAL A 47 -18.67 -10.96 3.34
N VAL A 48 -18.02 -10.88 2.19
CA VAL A 48 -17.22 -9.71 1.78
C VAL A 48 -17.95 -9.00 0.66
N GLU A 49 -18.28 -7.73 0.87
CA GLU A 49 -18.83 -6.83 -0.14
C GLU A 49 -17.70 -6.13 -0.87
N VAL A 50 -17.69 -6.20 -2.20
CA VAL A 50 -16.72 -5.53 -3.06
C VAL A 50 -17.40 -4.32 -3.72
N SER A 51 -17.04 -3.12 -3.29
CA SER A 51 -17.61 -1.86 -3.80
C SER A 51 -16.81 -1.27 -4.96
N SER A 52 -15.58 -1.74 -5.20
CA SER A 52 -14.74 -1.27 -6.30
C SER A 52 -14.94 -2.10 -7.56
N ARG A 53 -15.25 -1.42 -8.68
CA ARG A 53 -15.26 -2.05 -10.02
C ARG A 53 -13.86 -2.21 -10.62
N THR A 54 -12.84 -1.62 -10.04
CA THR A 54 -11.47 -1.57 -10.57
C THR A 54 -10.46 -2.18 -9.58
N SER A 55 -10.84 -3.30 -8.97
CA SER A 55 -9.91 -4.04 -8.12
C SER A 55 -8.74 -4.59 -8.93
N LYS A 56 -7.54 -4.53 -8.37
CA LYS A 56 -6.33 -5.10 -8.99
C LYS A 56 -5.32 -5.54 -7.94
N LEU A 57 -4.48 -6.49 -8.33
CA LEU A 57 -3.33 -6.94 -7.56
C LEU A 57 -2.05 -6.68 -8.37
N ILE A 58 -1.00 -6.24 -7.70
CA ILE A 58 0.34 -6.12 -8.27
C ILE A 58 1.23 -7.05 -7.45
N LEU A 59 1.93 -7.96 -8.11
CA LEU A 59 2.89 -8.88 -7.50
C LEU A 59 4.30 -8.54 -7.95
N GLY A 60 5.31 -8.99 -7.23
CA GLY A 60 6.69 -8.88 -7.68
C GLY A 60 7.66 -9.59 -6.75
N GLU A 61 8.77 -10.03 -7.30
CA GLU A 61 9.91 -10.50 -6.50
C GLU A 61 10.56 -9.31 -5.78
N LEU A 62 11.17 -9.59 -4.63
CA LEU A 62 11.81 -8.56 -3.81
C LEU A 62 13.05 -7.93 -4.46
N ASP A 63 13.66 -8.65 -5.40
CA ASP A 63 14.82 -8.22 -6.21
C ASP A 63 14.42 -7.64 -7.58
N GLY A 64 13.13 -7.65 -7.92
CA GLY A 64 12.60 -7.15 -9.18
C GLY A 64 12.65 -8.15 -10.34
N GLU A 65 13.09 -9.39 -10.10
CA GLU A 65 13.09 -10.43 -11.14
C GLU A 65 11.66 -10.75 -11.60
N ARG A 66 11.49 -10.96 -12.90
CA ARG A 66 10.24 -11.48 -13.46
C ARG A 66 10.24 -13.01 -13.45
N SER A 67 10.13 -13.59 -12.26
CA SER A 67 10.20 -15.04 -12.07
C SER A 67 9.00 -15.80 -12.66
N ALA A 68 9.21 -17.07 -12.99
CA ALA A 68 8.14 -17.95 -13.49
C ALA A 68 7.01 -18.10 -12.46
N ARG A 69 7.32 -18.14 -11.15
CA ARG A 69 6.29 -18.26 -10.09
C ARG A 69 5.44 -17.01 -10.00
N ALA A 70 6.04 -15.81 -10.10
CA ALA A 70 5.29 -14.54 -10.07
C ALA A 70 4.35 -14.43 -11.27
N VAL A 71 4.81 -14.85 -12.47
CA VAL A 71 4.00 -14.87 -13.68
C VAL A 71 2.85 -15.87 -13.54
N SER A 72 3.13 -17.12 -13.15
CA SER A 72 2.10 -18.16 -13.00
C SER A 72 1.02 -17.74 -11.99
N LEU A 73 1.43 -17.13 -10.87
CA LEU A 73 0.49 -16.65 -9.87
C LEU A 73 -0.38 -15.50 -10.41
N ALA A 74 0.22 -14.56 -11.14
CA ALA A 74 -0.52 -13.46 -11.74
C ALA A 74 -1.55 -13.95 -12.77
N GLU A 75 -1.20 -14.95 -13.59
CA GLU A 75 -2.14 -15.58 -14.54
C GLU A 75 -3.27 -16.34 -13.82
N ALA A 76 -2.97 -17.02 -12.71
CA ALA A 76 -4.01 -17.66 -11.91
C ALA A 76 -5.03 -16.65 -11.35
N PHE A 77 -4.56 -15.50 -10.83
CA PHE A 77 -5.47 -14.43 -10.38
C PHE A 77 -6.31 -13.87 -11.53
N LYS A 78 -5.70 -13.63 -12.70
CA LYS A 78 -6.43 -13.17 -13.89
C LYS A 78 -7.51 -14.17 -14.32
N ALA A 79 -7.18 -15.46 -14.34
CA ALA A 79 -8.14 -16.52 -14.66
C ALA A 79 -9.31 -16.56 -13.66
N GLY A 80 -9.06 -16.20 -12.39
CA GLY A 80 -10.08 -16.03 -11.36
C GLY A 80 -10.85 -14.70 -11.43
N GLY A 81 -10.59 -13.86 -12.45
CA GLY A 81 -11.29 -12.58 -12.64
C GLY A 81 -10.68 -11.38 -11.90
N LEU A 82 -9.55 -11.53 -11.20
CA LEU A 82 -8.85 -10.41 -10.56
C LEU A 82 -7.69 -9.95 -11.44
N PRO A 83 -7.74 -8.74 -12.03
CA PRO A 83 -6.61 -8.18 -12.76
C PRO A 83 -5.34 -8.19 -11.91
N CYS A 84 -4.30 -8.85 -12.42
CA CYS A 84 -3.03 -8.98 -11.72
C CYS A 84 -1.87 -8.70 -12.68
N SER A 85 -0.88 -7.96 -12.21
CA SER A 85 0.35 -7.66 -12.96
C SER A 85 1.59 -8.02 -12.16
N VAL A 86 2.70 -8.29 -12.86
CA VAL A 86 4.01 -8.48 -12.23
C VAL A 86 4.81 -7.20 -12.41
N SER A 87 5.21 -6.59 -11.30
CA SER A 87 6.04 -5.39 -11.26
C SER A 87 7.52 -5.75 -11.22
N PRO A 88 8.37 -5.04 -11.94
CA PRO A 88 9.83 -5.16 -11.81
C PRO A 88 10.38 -4.40 -10.59
N ASP A 89 9.55 -3.62 -9.90
CA ASP A 89 9.91 -2.90 -8.67
C ASP A 89 8.73 -2.85 -7.71
N ILE A 90 8.45 -4.00 -7.10
CA ILE A 90 7.35 -4.14 -6.14
C ILE A 90 7.52 -3.26 -4.91
N ARG A 91 8.75 -2.92 -4.54
CA ARG A 91 9.01 -2.04 -3.40
C ARG A 91 8.54 -0.61 -3.65
N SER A 92 8.76 -0.08 -4.84
CA SER A 92 8.22 1.22 -5.23
C SER A 92 6.69 1.21 -5.30
N GLU A 93 6.06 0.10 -5.68
CA GLU A 93 4.60 -0.07 -5.61
C GLU A 93 4.08 -0.03 -4.16
N VAL A 94 4.78 -0.71 -3.25
CA VAL A 94 4.47 -0.68 -1.80
C VAL A 94 4.57 0.75 -1.25
N TRP A 95 5.64 1.47 -1.58
CA TRP A 95 5.78 2.88 -1.23
C TRP A 95 4.65 3.73 -1.82
N GLY A 96 4.31 3.51 -3.08
CA GLY A 96 3.20 4.20 -3.74
C GLY A 96 1.87 4.04 -3.01
N LYS A 97 1.57 2.85 -2.50
CA LYS A 97 0.37 2.63 -1.69
C LYS A 97 0.48 3.25 -0.30
N LEU A 98 1.62 3.10 0.35
CA LEU A 98 1.87 3.67 1.68
C LEU A 98 1.67 5.19 1.70
N LEU A 99 2.17 5.91 0.69
CA LEU A 99 2.03 7.36 0.59
C LEU A 99 0.57 7.83 0.58
N ASN A 100 -0.32 7.08 -0.08
CA ASN A 100 -1.76 7.39 -0.04
C ASN A 100 -2.34 7.19 1.36
N ASN A 101 -1.97 6.10 2.03
CA ASN A 101 -2.45 5.81 3.38
C ASN A 101 -1.89 6.79 4.42
N LEU A 102 -0.63 7.23 4.24
CA LEU A 102 0.05 8.18 5.13
C LEU A 102 -0.68 9.51 5.23
N ALA A 103 -1.21 10.01 4.12
CA ALA A 103 -1.99 11.25 4.11
C ALA A 103 -3.46 11.01 4.47
N ASN A 104 -4.11 10.05 3.81
CA ASN A 104 -5.56 9.86 3.92
C ASN A 104 -5.96 9.32 5.30
N GLY A 105 -5.26 8.32 5.82
CA GLY A 105 -5.62 7.62 7.05
C GLY A 105 -5.70 8.54 8.26
N PRO A 106 -4.58 9.13 8.70
CA PRO A 106 -4.55 9.93 9.93
C PRO A 106 -5.47 11.16 9.88
N LEU A 107 -5.46 11.89 8.76
CA LEU A 107 -6.26 13.13 8.66
C LEU A 107 -7.78 12.85 8.64
N CYS A 108 -8.20 11.80 7.93
CA CYS A 108 -9.61 11.38 7.95
C CYS A 108 -10.02 10.83 9.31
N LEU A 109 -9.12 10.13 10.01
CA LEU A 109 -9.36 9.62 11.36
C LEU A 109 -9.60 10.76 12.36
N LEU A 110 -8.74 11.78 12.34
CA LEU A 110 -8.85 12.95 13.23
C LEU A 110 -10.10 13.78 12.95
N THR A 111 -10.48 13.94 11.69
CA THR A 111 -11.63 14.77 11.28
C THR A 111 -12.95 14.02 11.25
N ARG A 112 -12.93 12.68 11.26
CA ARG A 112 -14.11 11.82 11.07
C ARG A 112 -14.81 12.04 9.73
N ARG A 113 -14.10 12.55 8.72
CA ARG A 113 -14.62 12.86 7.39
C ARG A 113 -14.04 11.90 6.34
N ASN A 114 -14.73 11.80 5.19
CA ASN A 114 -14.16 11.13 4.02
C ASN A 114 -12.98 11.94 3.45
N ILE A 115 -12.24 11.36 2.50
CA ILE A 115 -11.00 11.95 1.95
C ILE A 115 -11.29 13.29 1.28
N ARG A 116 -12.32 13.35 0.42
CA ARG A 116 -12.69 14.58 -0.30
C ARG A 116 -13.02 15.73 0.65
N ASP A 117 -13.84 15.49 1.65
CA ASP A 117 -14.31 16.52 2.56
C ASP A 117 -13.21 16.94 3.55
N THR A 118 -12.28 16.04 3.87
CA THR A 118 -11.08 16.35 4.64
C THR A 118 -10.14 17.27 3.85
N PHE A 119 -9.88 16.96 2.58
CA PHE A 119 -8.95 17.75 1.76
C PHE A 119 -9.58 19.01 1.13
N ALA A 120 -10.87 19.24 1.31
CA ALA A 120 -11.50 20.52 1.00
C ALA A 120 -11.06 21.63 1.97
N ASP A 121 -10.58 21.29 3.17
CA ASP A 121 -9.99 22.22 4.11
C ASP A 121 -8.54 22.56 3.69
N PRO A 122 -8.18 23.83 3.47
CA PRO A 122 -6.84 24.21 3.00
C PRO A 122 -5.71 23.85 3.95
N VAL A 123 -5.96 23.84 5.26
CA VAL A 123 -4.95 23.51 6.29
C VAL A 123 -4.66 22.00 6.22
N LEU A 124 -5.70 21.18 6.16
CA LEU A 124 -5.58 19.73 6.07
C LEU A 124 -4.99 19.30 4.72
N HIS A 125 -5.35 19.99 3.64
CA HIS A 125 -4.74 19.81 2.32
C HIS A 125 -3.23 20.08 2.37
N GLY A 126 -2.81 21.19 2.98
CA GLY A 126 -1.40 21.51 3.16
C GLY A 126 -0.66 20.50 4.03
N ALA A 127 -1.28 19.99 5.09
CA ALA A 127 -0.72 18.95 5.94
C ALA A 127 -0.56 17.61 5.16
N ALA A 128 -1.56 17.26 4.35
CA ALA A 128 -1.49 16.07 3.49
C ALA A 128 -0.35 16.15 2.49
N LEU A 129 -0.16 17.30 1.84
CA LEU A 129 0.96 17.53 0.91
C LEU A 129 2.31 17.30 1.61
N LYS A 130 2.52 17.94 2.76
CA LYS A 130 3.77 17.79 3.53
C LYS A 130 4.03 16.34 3.93
N ALA A 131 3.01 15.64 4.43
CA ALA A 131 3.15 14.23 4.80
C ALA A 131 3.58 13.35 3.61
N VAL A 132 3.02 13.59 2.42
CA VAL A 132 3.42 12.85 1.21
C VAL A 132 4.82 13.25 0.75
N GLU A 133 5.20 14.53 0.83
CA GLU A 133 6.55 15.01 0.49
C GLU A 133 7.61 14.37 1.39
N GLU A 134 7.38 14.30 2.69
CA GLU A 134 8.26 13.62 3.66
C GLU A 134 8.36 12.12 3.36
N GLY A 135 7.24 11.48 3.05
CA GLY A 135 7.22 10.08 2.65
C GLY A 135 7.97 9.81 1.34
N LEU A 136 7.85 10.70 0.35
CA LEU A 136 8.62 10.64 -0.91
C LEU A 136 10.12 10.81 -0.67
N ALA A 137 10.51 11.75 0.20
CA ALA A 137 11.91 11.95 0.56
C ALA A 137 12.49 10.72 1.27
N THR A 138 11.72 10.11 2.17
CA THR A 138 12.11 8.88 2.86
C THR A 138 12.26 7.71 1.87
N ALA A 139 11.32 7.53 0.94
CA ALA A 139 11.42 6.51 -0.09
C ALA A 139 12.68 6.70 -0.95
N ALA A 140 12.96 7.95 -1.35
CA ALA A 140 14.15 8.30 -2.13
C ALA A 140 15.45 8.01 -1.36
N ALA A 141 15.51 8.34 -0.06
CA ALA A 141 16.65 8.03 0.81
C ALA A 141 16.88 6.51 0.93
N MET A 142 15.83 5.71 0.82
CA MET A 142 15.91 4.24 0.75
C MET A 142 16.13 3.71 -0.69
N GLY A 143 16.52 4.55 -1.64
CA GLY A 143 16.80 4.17 -3.02
C GLY A 143 15.57 3.80 -3.84
N ARG A 144 14.36 4.21 -3.40
CA ARG A 144 13.10 3.91 -4.11
C ARG A 144 12.51 5.16 -4.76
N ARG A 145 12.07 5.01 -6.01
CA ARG A 145 11.46 6.09 -6.78
C ARG A 145 9.98 5.83 -6.97
N VAL A 146 9.16 6.76 -6.53
CA VAL A 146 7.73 6.75 -6.78
C VAL A 146 7.42 7.79 -7.85
N SER A 147 6.75 7.38 -8.91
CA SER A 147 6.62 8.16 -10.16
C SER A 147 5.74 9.41 -10.06
N SER A 148 4.85 9.51 -9.06
CA SER A 148 3.92 10.62 -8.93
C SER A 148 4.31 11.57 -7.80
N SER A 149 4.16 12.87 -8.04
CA SER A 149 4.40 13.93 -7.06
C SER A 149 3.35 13.95 -5.94
N ALA A 150 3.64 14.66 -4.84
CA ALA A 150 2.68 14.86 -3.76
C ALA A 150 1.42 15.58 -4.27
N GLN A 151 1.59 16.60 -5.11
CA GLN A 151 0.50 17.38 -5.67
C GLN A 151 -0.45 16.51 -6.51
N GLU A 152 0.09 15.68 -7.42
CA GLU A 152 -0.72 14.77 -8.23
C GLU A 152 -1.49 13.77 -7.37
N ARG A 153 -0.85 13.20 -6.34
CA ARG A 153 -1.46 12.25 -5.42
C ARG A 153 -2.60 12.85 -4.63
N ILE A 154 -2.38 14.01 -4.03
CA ILE A 154 -3.40 14.68 -3.24
C ILE A 154 -4.54 15.18 -4.13
N ALA A 155 -4.27 15.70 -5.33
CA ALA A 155 -5.30 16.11 -6.28
C ALA A 155 -6.21 14.93 -6.73
N LEU A 156 -5.65 13.72 -6.87
CA LEU A 156 -6.42 12.52 -7.15
C LEU A 156 -7.23 12.08 -5.93
N SER A 157 -6.62 12.06 -4.74
CA SER A 157 -7.27 11.68 -3.49
C SER A 157 -8.44 12.61 -3.14
N ALA A 158 -8.28 13.91 -3.35
CA ALA A 158 -9.32 14.91 -3.08
C ALA A 158 -10.63 14.71 -3.89
N LYS A 159 -10.61 13.87 -4.92
CA LYS A 159 -11.81 13.54 -5.70
C LYS A 159 -12.58 12.34 -5.12
N ILE A 160 -12.03 11.64 -4.13
CA ILE A 160 -12.55 10.37 -3.64
C ILE A 160 -13.48 10.59 -2.45
N PRO A 161 -14.79 10.36 -2.58
CA PRO A 161 -15.75 10.49 -1.49
C PRO A 161 -15.78 9.21 -0.61
N HIS A 162 -14.62 8.63 -0.33
CA HIS A 162 -14.49 7.38 0.38
C HIS A 162 -13.87 7.61 1.77
N LYS A 163 -14.31 6.84 2.76
CA LYS A 163 -13.68 6.79 4.08
C LYS A 163 -12.56 5.76 4.05
N PRO A 164 -11.32 6.11 4.47
CA PRO A 164 -10.24 5.14 4.57
C PRO A 164 -10.60 3.99 5.51
N SER A 165 -10.03 2.80 5.29
CA SER A 165 -10.31 1.60 6.10
C SER A 165 -10.09 1.82 7.59
N ILE A 166 -9.04 2.54 7.98
CA ILE A 166 -8.76 2.88 9.39
C ILE A 166 -9.89 3.70 10.05
N LEU A 167 -10.55 4.59 9.31
CA LEU A 167 -11.71 5.32 9.83
C LEU A 167 -12.93 4.41 9.91
N GLN A 168 -13.13 3.54 8.92
CA GLN A 168 -14.22 2.57 8.95
C GLN A 168 -14.08 1.60 10.14
N ASP A 169 -12.86 1.10 10.41
CA ASP A 169 -12.58 0.22 11.55
C ASP A 169 -12.87 0.92 12.87
N LEU A 170 -12.44 2.18 13.01
CA LEU A 170 -12.75 2.96 14.22
C LEU A 170 -14.26 3.16 14.42
N GLU A 171 -15.01 3.46 13.35
CA GLU A 171 -16.47 3.63 13.41
C GLU A 171 -17.19 2.32 13.77
N LEU A 172 -16.59 1.17 13.44
CA LEU A 172 -17.10 -0.16 13.79
C LEU A 172 -16.59 -0.68 15.15
N GLY A 173 -15.79 0.10 15.87
CA GLY A 173 -15.22 -0.31 17.16
C GLY A 173 -14.11 -1.36 17.06
N ARG A 174 -13.39 -1.38 15.96
CA ARG A 174 -12.28 -2.31 15.66
C ARG A 174 -10.93 -1.63 15.77
#